data_dafe1588ebb2dc03e1d7ff6ab81bb07f
#
_entry.id   dafe1588ebb2dc03e1d7ff6ab81bb07f
#
_cell.length_a   1.000
_cell.length_b   1.000
_cell.length_c   1.000
_cell.angle_alpha   90.00
_cell.angle_beta   90.00
_cell.angle_gamma   90.00
#
_symmetry.space_group_name_H-M   'P 1'
#
loop_
_entity.id
_entity.type
_entity.pdbx_description
1 polymer ?
#
loop_
_entity_poly.entity_id
_entity_poly.type
_entity_poly.pdbx_seq_one_letter_code
_entity_poly.pdbx_strand_id
1 'polypeptide(L)'
;MYQLEVKRWLVLHKFPVPDGWDAVMDIDAMERGEKGQHPPDKREIAAECENWLRAQGVKIVAHPVYGRADLVAAKATEGTFVVEVEGDSSRQNEQAMYSALGQVVLSMRDSSPQITYALAVPDSERWERQMKKVPAWICELLRLRLWLVSETGVRSV
;
A
#
# COMPACT_ATOMS: atom_id res chain seq x y z
N MET A 1 -9.03 -7.85 -6.28
CA MET A 1 -7.58 -7.50 -6.41
C MET A 1 -6.88 -7.86 -5.12
N TYR A 2 -5.86 -8.70 -5.16
CA TYR A 2 -5.08 -9.07 -3.98
C TYR A 2 -4.13 -7.93 -3.59
N GLN A 3 -3.63 -7.95 -2.36
CA GLN A 3 -2.75 -6.90 -1.83
C GLN A 3 -1.48 -6.69 -2.69
N LEU A 4 -0.84 -7.76 -3.18
CA LEU A 4 0.33 -7.66 -4.06
C LEU A 4 0.01 -7.05 -5.45
N GLU A 5 -1.19 -7.25 -5.97
CA GLU A 5 -1.61 -6.56 -7.19
C GLU A 5 -1.76 -5.05 -6.94
N VAL A 6 -2.36 -4.66 -5.78
CA VAL A 6 -2.44 -3.24 -5.38
C VAL A 6 -1.05 -2.64 -5.25
N LYS A 7 -0.10 -3.34 -4.59
CA LYS A 7 1.30 -2.92 -4.47
C LYS A 7 1.96 -2.73 -5.84
N ARG A 8 1.75 -3.67 -6.77
CA ARG A 8 2.27 -3.60 -8.15
C ARG A 8 1.78 -2.36 -8.89
N TRP A 9 0.47 -2.14 -8.90
CA TRP A 9 -0.12 -1.01 -9.61
C TRP A 9 0.21 0.33 -8.96
N LEU A 10 0.32 0.36 -7.63
CA LEU A 10 0.75 1.55 -6.90
C LEU A 10 2.18 1.95 -7.29
N VAL A 11 3.11 1.00 -7.35
CA VAL A 11 4.49 1.28 -7.80
C VAL A 11 4.49 1.74 -9.26
N LEU A 12 3.78 1.05 -10.15
CA LEU A 12 3.75 1.42 -11.56
C LEU A 12 3.27 2.84 -11.80
N HIS A 13 2.19 3.25 -11.15
CA HIS A 13 1.50 4.51 -11.46
C HIS A 13 1.94 5.70 -10.59
N LYS A 14 2.50 5.43 -9.40
CA LYS A 14 2.80 6.50 -8.44
C LYS A 14 4.26 6.57 -8.02
N PHE A 15 4.95 5.45 -7.96
CA PHE A 15 6.33 5.37 -7.48
C PHE A 15 7.25 4.58 -8.42
N PRO A 16 7.24 4.88 -9.74
CA PRO A 16 8.04 4.13 -10.69
C PRO A 16 9.54 4.31 -10.40
N VAL A 17 10.23 3.21 -10.10
CA VAL A 17 11.67 3.21 -9.79
C VAL A 17 12.50 3.79 -10.93
N PRO A 18 12.20 3.53 -12.23
CA PRO A 18 12.93 4.16 -13.33
C PRO A 18 12.86 5.70 -13.33
N ASP A 19 11.85 6.29 -12.71
CA ASP A 19 11.68 7.75 -12.60
C ASP A 19 12.39 8.35 -11.36
N GLY A 20 13.25 7.56 -10.69
CA GLY A 20 14.07 8.00 -9.57
C GLY A 20 13.46 7.78 -8.18
N TRP A 21 12.43 6.97 -8.07
CA TRP A 21 11.92 6.54 -6.78
C TRP A 21 12.79 5.41 -6.19
N ASP A 22 13.12 5.53 -4.91
CA ASP A 22 13.66 4.42 -4.11
C ASP A 22 12.48 3.77 -3.37
N ALA A 23 12.12 2.56 -3.75
CA ALA A 23 10.99 1.84 -3.20
C ALA A 23 11.44 0.61 -2.42
N VAL A 24 11.05 0.55 -1.15
CA VAL A 24 11.29 -0.57 -0.23
C VAL A 24 9.95 -1.13 0.21
N MET A 25 9.77 -2.44 0.15
CA MET A 25 8.50 -3.10 0.37
C MET A 25 8.66 -4.33 1.26
N ASP A 26 7.80 -4.47 2.27
CA ASP A 26 7.63 -5.73 2.99
C ASP A 26 6.54 -6.57 2.31
N ILE A 27 6.80 -7.87 2.17
CA ILE A 27 5.85 -8.84 1.63
C ILE A 27 5.87 -10.06 2.55
N ASP A 28 4.76 -10.38 3.15
CA ASP A 28 4.67 -11.48 4.09
C ASP A 28 4.16 -12.79 3.44
N ALA A 29 4.17 -13.87 4.22
CA ALA A 29 3.74 -15.19 3.77
C ALA A 29 2.23 -15.28 3.47
N MET A 30 1.40 -14.44 4.09
CA MET A 30 -0.03 -14.37 3.82
C MET A 30 -0.30 -13.73 2.46
N GLU A 31 0.43 -12.68 2.14
CA GLU A 31 0.36 -12.01 0.84
C GLU A 31 0.80 -12.94 -0.28
N ARG A 32 1.86 -13.73 -0.06
CA ARG A 32 2.34 -14.74 -1.03
C ARG A 32 1.40 -15.94 -1.21
N GLY A 33 0.34 -16.05 -0.39
CA GLY A 33 -0.51 -17.24 -0.41
C GLY A 33 0.18 -18.49 0.13
N GLU A 34 1.19 -18.35 0.99
CA GLU A 34 1.91 -19.47 1.61
C GLU A 34 1.27 -19.92 2.93
N LYS A 35 0.45 -19.06 3.56
CA LYS A 35 -0.25 -19.32 4.80
C LYS A 35 -1.73 -18.98 4.69
N GLY A 36 -2.56 -19.70 5.45
CA GLY A 36 -4.00 -19.51 5.49
C GLY A 36 -4.75 -20.20 4.36
N GLN A 37 -6.06 -19.98 4.31
CA GLN A 37 -6.93 -20.46 3.22
C GLN A 37 -7.03 -19.37 2.16
N HIS A 38 -6.72 -19.68 0.91
CA HIS A 38 -6.79 -18.74 -0.19
C HIS A 38 -7.42 -19.40 -1.42
N PRO A 39 -7.93 -18.59 -2.37
CA PRO A 39 -8.21 -19.05 -3.72
C PRO A 39 -6.95 -19.67 -4.36
N PRO A 40 -7.11 -20.69 -5.21
CA PRO A 40 -5.97 -21.43 -5.78
C PRO A 40 -5.04 -20.57 -6.66
N ASP A 41 -5.56 -19.51 -7.26
CA ASP A 41 -4.83 -18.58 -8.14
C ASP A 41 -3.96 -17.56 -7.38
N LYS A 42 -4.25 -17.33 -6.09
CA LYS A 42 -3.56 -16.27 -5.32
C LYS A 42 -2.04 -16.43 -5.34
N ARG A 43 -1.54 -17.65 -5.18
CA ARG A 43 -0.10 -17.90 -5.10
C ARG A 43 0.62 -17.60 -6.43
N GLU A 44 0.01 -17.95 -7.54
CA GLU A 44 0.54 -17.68 -8.87
C GLU A 44 0.57 -16.17 -9.15
N ILE A 45 -0.54 -15.49 -8.93
CA ILE A 45 -0.66 -14.03 -9.07
C ILE A 45 0.34 -13.31 -8.15
N ALA A 46 0.48 -13.74 -6.91
CA ALA A 46 1.44 -13.15 -5.98
C ALA A 46 2.88 -13.30 -6.45
N ALA A 47 3.26 -14.48 -6.97
CA ALA A 47 4.59 -14.73 -7.51
C ALA A 47 4.88 -13.85 -8.74
N GLU A 48 3.92 -13.71 -9.65
CA GLU A 48 4.05 -12.80 -10.80
C GLU A 48 4.25 -11.35 -10.36
N CYS A 49 3.45 -10.88 -9.41
CA CYS A 49 3.56 -9.51 -8.88
C CYS A 49 4.92 -9.27 -8.22
N GLU A 50 5.38 -10.19 -7.36
CA GLU A 50 6.68 -10.06 -6.68
C GLU A 50 7.84 -10.08 -7.69
N ASN A 51 7.82 -10.97 -8.67
CA ASN A 51 8.82 -11.03 -9.72
C ASN A 51 8.87 -9.72 -10.53
N TRP A 52 7.70 -9.19 -10.89
CA TRP A 52 7.62 -7.91 -11.58
C TRP A 52 8.19 -6.76 -10.73
N LEU A 53 7.82 -6.67 -9.45
CA LEU A 53 8.34 -5.65 -8.53
C LEU A 53 9.85 -5.69 -8.42
N ARG A 54 10.44 -6.89 -8.27
CA ARG A 54 11.91 -7.08 -8.26
C ARG A 54 12.54 -6.64 -9.57
N ALA A 55 11.94 -6.98 -10.70
CA ALA A 55 12.42 -6.57 -12.03
C ALA A 55 12.38 -5.05 -12.22
N GLN A 56 11.46 -4.33 -11.56
CA GLN A 56 11.45 -2.86 -11.54
C GLN A 56 12.51 -2.25 -10.60
N GLY A 57 13.21 -3.03 -9.79
CA GLY A 57 14.20 -2.55 -8.84
C GLY A 57 13.66 -2.24 -7.44
N VAL A 58 12.43 -2.68 -7.12
CA VAL A 58 11.89 -2.56 -5.76
C VAL A 58 12.67 -3.47 -4.81
N LYS A 59 13.08 -2.94 -3.67
CA LYS A 59 13.78 -3.69 -2.61
C LYS A 59 12.76 -4.40 -1.73
N ILE A 60 12.72 -5.72 -1.78
CA ILE A 60 11.79 -6.53 -0.96
C ILE A 60 12.50 -6.92 0.34
N VAL A 61 12.42 -6.03 1.32
CA VAL A 61 13.00 -6.18 2.67
C VAL A 61 12.22 -5.30 3.66
N ALA A 62 12.35 -5.56 4.97
CA ALA A 62 11.85 -4.63 5.98
C ALA A 62 12.61 -3.30 5.95
N HIS A 63 11.89 -2.18 6.01
CA HIS A 63 12.53 -0.86 5.98
C HIS A 63 13.25 -0.56 7.30
N PRO A 64 14.48 -0.01 7.28
CA PRO A 64 15.28 0.19 8.50
C PRO A 64 14.63 1.12 9.54
N VAL A 65 13.82 2.08 9.10
CA VAL A 65 13.12 3.03 9.99
C VAL A 65 11.67 2.62 10.22
N TYR A 66 10.94 2.29 9.16
CA TYR A 66 9.49 2.02 9.22
C TYR A 66 9.14 0.53 9.39
N GLY A 67 10.16 -0.32 9.52
CA GLY A 67 9.98 -1.75 9.81
C GLY A 67 9.18 -2.45 8.71
N ARG A 68 8.03 -2.98 9.07
CA ARG A 68 7.17 -3.77 8.20
C ARG A 68 6.07 -2.96 7.51
N ALA A 69 6.27 -1.65 7.31
CA ALA A 69 5.37 -0.89 6.44
C ALA A 69 5.31 -1.54 5.05
N ASP A 70 4.12 -1.63 4.49
CA ASP A 70 3.88 -2.32 3.22
C ASP A 70 4.71 -1.75 2.08
N LEU A 71 4.84 -0.42 2.02
CA LEU A 71 5.69 0.26 1.05
C LEU A 71 6.24 1.54 1.67
N VAL A 72 7.55 1.77 1.51
CA VAL A 72 8.17 3.07 1.73
C VAL A 72 8.80 3.51 0.42
N ALA A 73 8.34 4.62 -0.13
CA ALA A 73 8.84 5.18 -1.37
C ALA A 73 9.41 6.58 -1.14
N ALA A 74 10.65 6.82 -1.55
CA ALA A 74 11.33 8.10 -1.35
C ALA A 74 11.92 8.64 -2.66
N LYS A 75 11.79 9.95 -2.85
CA LYS A 75 12.42 10.69 -3.94
C LYS A 75 12.81 12.07 -3.44
N ALA A 76 14.05 12.50 -3.69
CA ALA A 76 14.60 13.72 -3.12
C ALA A 76 13.73 14.97 -3.38
N THR A 77 13.08 15.06 -4.53
CA THR A 77 12.21 16.18 -4.93
C THR A 77 10.78 16.09 -4.44
N GLU A 78 10.34 14.92 -3.95
CA GLU A 78 8.93 14.62 -3.64
C GLU A 78 8.72 14.26 -2.16
N GLY A 79 9.80 13.95 -1.43
CA GLY A 79 9.74 13.49 -0.05
C GLY A 79 9.60 11.97 0.08
N THR A 80 9.13 11.55 1.24
CA THR A 80 8.96 10.12 1.60
C THR A 80 7.49 9.81 1.81
N PHE A 81 7.04 8.73 1.22
CA PHE A 81 5.71 8.18 1.41
C PHE A 81 5.82 6.85 2.17
N VAL A 82 5.06 6.75 3.26
CA VAL A 82 4.91 5.52 4.04
C VAL A 82 3.49 5.02 3.82
N VAL A 83 3.34 3.88 3.19
CA VAL A 83 2.05 3.42 2.68
C VAL A 83 1.71 2.06 3.26
N GLU A 84 0.52 1.96 3.83
CA GLU A 84 -0.14 0.69 4.13
C GLU A 84 -1.07 0.32 2.96
N VAL A 85 -1.11 -0.94 2.64
CA VAL A 85 -1.83 -1.45 1.47
C VAL A 85 -2.77 -2.56 1.89
N GLU A 86 -4.02 -2.48 1.49
CA GLU A 86 -4.97 -3.59 1.64
C GLU A 86 -5.44 -4.09 0.28
N GLY A 87 -5.80 -5.36 0.24
CA GLY A 87 -6.43 -5.99 -0.91
C GLY A 87 -7.84 -6.46 -0.59
N ASP A 88 -8.50 -7.03 -1.56
CA ASP A 88 -9.74 -7.75 -1.32
C ASP A 88 -9.45 -9.05 -0.56
N SER A 89 -10.13 -9.23 0.55
CA SER A 89 -10.02 -10.41 1.40
C SER A 89 -11.41 -10.96 1.73
N SER A 90 -11.46 -12.15 2.33
CA SER A 90 -12.69 -12.72 2.87
C SER A 90 -13.23 -11.96 4.10
N ARG A 91 -12.45 -11.06 4.68
CA ARG A 91 -12.88 -10.20 5.78
C ARG A 91 -13.86 -9.15 5.30
N GLN A 92 -14.75 -8.72 6.19
CA GLN A 92 -15.59 -7.56 5.90
C GLN A 92 -14.67 -6.33 5.71
N ASN A 93 -14.89 -5.56 4.64
CA ASN A 93 -14.05 -4.41 4.31
C ASN A 93 -14.00 -3.36 5.44
N GLU A 94 -15.04 -3.28 6.26
CA GLU A 94 -15.05 -2.39 7.42
C GLU A 94 -13.98 -2.77 8.45
N GLN A 95 -13.85 -4.05 8.77
CA GLN A 95 -12.81 -4.54 9.69
C GLN A 95 -11.41 -4.41 9.08
N ALA A 96 -11.27 -4.67 7.77
CA ALA A 96 -10.03 -4.46 7.05
C ALA A 96 -9.63 -2.97 7.08
N MET A 97 -10.59 -2.06 6.87
CA MET A 97 -10.36 -0.61 6.95
C MET A 97 -9.90 -0.16 8.34
N TYR A 98 -10.53 -0.65 9.41
CA TYR A 98 -10.12 -0.31 10.78
C TYR A 98 -8.72 -0.83 11.11
N SER A 99 -8.41 -2.05 10.67
CA SER A 99 -7.07 -2.63 10.83
C SER A 99 -6.03 -1.81 10.08
N ALA A 100 -6.28 -1.49 8.83
CA ALA A 100 -5.37 -0.72 7.99
C ALA A 100 -5.12 0.70 8.53
N LEU A 101 -6.16 1.41 8.95
CA LEU A 101 -6.02 2.73 9.59
C LEU A 101 -5.20 2.63 10.88
N GLY A 102 -5.41 1.59 11.68
CA GLY A 102 -4.62 1.34 12.88
C GLY A 102 -3.14 1.13 12.53
N GLN A 103 -2.83 0.38 11.50
CA GLN A 103 -1.47 0.15 11.02
C GLN A 103 -0.82 1.44 10.51
N VAL A 104 -1.55 2.24 9.71
CA VAL A 104 -1.06 3.57 9.28
C VAL A 104 -0.69 4.43 10.49
N VAL A 105 -1.58 4.54 11.48
CA VAL A 105 -1.32 5.35 12.69
C VAL A 105 -0.11 4.82 13.46
N LEU A 106 0.04 3.50 13.58
CA LEU A 106 1.18 2.88 14.26
C LEU A 106 2.50 3.04 13.48
N SER A 107 2.44 3.26 12.16
CA SER A 107 3.61 3.54 11.34
C SER A 107 4.04 5.02 11.37
N MET A 108 3.22 5.91 11.93
CA MET A 108 3.50 7.35 12.06
C MET A 108 4.56 7.62 13.13
N ARG A 109 5.83 7.46 12.77
CA ARG A 109 6.98 7.64 13.69
C ARG A 109 7.63 9.00 13.61
N ASP A 110 7.30 9.79 12.60
CA ASP A 110 7.91 11.08 12.33
C ASP A 110 6.85 12.06 11.83
N SER A 111 6.91 13.29 12.34
CA SER A 111 6.02 14.40 11.97
C SER A 111 6.67 15.36 10.97
N SER A 112 7.82 15.00 10.38
CA SER A 112 8.50 15.82 9.39
C SER A 112 7.56 16.21 8.24
N PRO A 113 7.59 17.48 7.77
CA PRO A 113 6.78 17.92 6.64
C PRO A 113 7.08 17.19 5.32
N GLN A 114 8.21 16.50 5.25
CA GLN A 114 8.64 15.74 4.07
C GLN A 114 8.07 14.32 4.04
N ILE A 115 7.34 13.90 5.08
CA ILE A 115 6.75 12.56 5.16
C ILE A 115 5.24 12.65 4.96
N THR A 116 4.74 11.84 4.06
CA THR A 116 3.33 11.63 3.79
C THR A 116 2.97 10.20 4.11
N TYR A 117 1.95 10.01 4.93
CA TYR A 117 1.39 8.70 5.21
C TYR A 117 0.22 8.42 4.28
N ALA A 118 0.04 7.17 3.88
CA ALA A 118 -1.04 6.81 2.98
C ALA A 118 -1.63 5.43 3.27
N LEU A 119 -2.89 5.28 2.91
CA LEU A 119 -3.58 4.01 2.80
C LEU A 119 -4.00 3.82 1.34
N ALA A 120 -3.61 2.70 0.75
CA ALA A 120 -3.94 2.33 -0.61
C ALA A 120 -4.78 1.05 -0.64
N VAL A 121 -5.90 1.07 -1.36
CA VAL A 121 -6.83 -0.06 -1.48
C VAL A 121 -7.30 -0.21 -2.93
N PRO A 122 -7.91 -1.34 -3.33
CA PRO A 122 -8.49 -1.50 -4.65
C PRO A 122 -9.51 -0.42 -5.00
N ASP A 123 -9.51 0.06 -6.25
CA ASP A 123 -10.52 0.99 -6.74
C ASP A 123 -11.86 0.26 -6.96
N SER A 124 -12.70 0.32 -5.96
CA SER A 124 -14.06 -0.20 -5.98
C SER A 124 -15.00 0.66 -5.16
N GLU A 125 -16.28 0.69 -5.52
CA GLU A 125 -17.32 1.42 -4.77
C GLU A 125 -17.37 1.00 -3.30
N ARG A 126 -17.07 -0.26 -3.02
CA ARG A 126 -17.08 -0.81 -1.68
C ARG A 126 -15.96 -0.21 -0.83
N TRP A 127 -14.73 -0.12 -1.35
CA TRP A 127 -13.60 0.51 -0.67
C TRP A 127 -13.77 2.03 -0.59
N GLU A 128 -14.25 2.66 -1.66
CA GLU A 128 -14.47 4.10 -1.68
C GLU A 128 -15.47 4.53 -0.58
N ARG A 129 -16.55 3.79 -0.39
CA ARG A 129 -17.51 4.05 0.70
C ARG A 129 -16.88 3.95 2.08
N GLN A 130 -15.95 3.03 2.31
CA GLN A 130 -15.25 2.91 3.59
C GLN A 130 -14.27 4.08 3.79
N MET A 131 -13.50 4.42 2.77
CA MET A 131 -12.54 5.52 2.84
C MET A 131 -13.21 6.88 3.07
N LYS A 132 -14.38 7.13 2.47
CA LYS A 132 -15.17 8.35 2.70
C LYS A 132 -15.68 8.52 4.13
N LYS A 133 -15.60 7.50 4.98
CA LYS A 133 -15.91 7.63 6.41
C LYS A 133 -14.80 8.33 7.20
N VAL A 134 -13.58 8.40 6.67
CA VAL A 134 -12.46 9.11 7.32
C VAL A 134 -12.68 10.62 7.13
N PRO A 135 -12.81 11.40 8.21
CA PRO A 135 -13.03 12.83 8.10
C PRO A 135 -11.86 13.54 7.41
N ALA A 136 -12.15 14.47 6.49
CA ALA A 136 -11.12 15.20 5.75
C ALA A 136 -10.12 15.93 6.67
N TRP A 137 -10.61 16.53 7.77
CA TRP A 137 -9.74 17.23 8.72
C TRP A 137 -8.73 16.29 9.42
N ILE A 138 -9.08 15.01 9.64
CA ILE A 138 -8.14 14.01 10.14
C ILE A 138 -7.05 13.72 9.11
N CYS A 139 -7.44 13.59 7.84
CA CYS A 139 -6.48 13.38 6.76
C CYS A 139 -5.48 14.56 6.67
N GLU A 140 -5.98 15.79 6.80
CA GLU A 140 -5.13 16.98 6.82
C GLU A 140 -4.19 17.00 8.02
N LEU A 141 -4.73 16.79 9.22
CA LEU A 141 -3.98 16.80 10.48
C LEU A 141 -2.84 15.77 10.49
N LEU A 142 -3.12 14.56 10.01
CA LEU A 142 -2.18 13.45 9.99
C LEU A 142 -1.33 13.39 8.70
N ARG A 143 -1.55 14.28 7.74
CA ARG A 143 -0.98 14.20 6.39
C ARG A 143 -1.22 12.83 5.75
N LEU A 144 -2.41 12.29 6.00
CA LEU A 144 -2.85 11.01 5.49
C LEU A 144 -3.46 11.17 4.10
N ARG A 145 -3.00 10.37 3.16
CA ARG A 145 -3.60 10.25 1.83
C ARG A 145 -4.37 8.95 1.73
N LEU A 146 -5.53 9.00 1.12
CA LEU A 146 -6.37 7.85 0.85
C LEU A 146 -6.42 7.62 -0.65
N TRP A 147 -5.94 6.45 -1.11
CA TRP A 147 -5.82 6.14 -2.52
C TRP A 147 -6.60 4.92 -2.92
N LEU A 148 -7.29 5.04 -4.04
CA LEU A 148 -7.92 3.96 -4.76
C LEU A 148 -7.04 3.58 -5.95
N VAL A 149 -6.68 2.31 -6.03
CA VAL A 149 -5.68 1.77 -6.96
C VAL A 149 -6.35 0.80 -7.92
N SER A 150 -6.14 1.00 -9.21
CA SER A 150 -6.57 0.12 -10.28
C SER A 150 -5.42 -0.20 -11.23
N GLU A 151 -5.65 -1.09 -12.18
CA GLU A 151 -4.69 -1.39 -13.26
C GLU A 151 -4.38 -0.16 -14.13
N THR A 152 -5.29 0.80 -14.19
CA THR A 152 -5.18 1.97 -15.06
C THR A 152 -4.69 3.23 -14.34
N GLY A 153 -4.56 3.21 -13.01
CA GLY A 153 -4.08 4.37 -12.28
C GLY A 153 -4.39 4.39 -10.79
N VAL A 154 -3.98 5.48 -10.15
CA VAL A 154 -4.21 5.78 -8.74
C VAL A 154 -4.98 7.09 -8.62
N ARG A 155 -6.08 7.09 -7.89
CA ARG A 155 -6.86 8.30 -7.60
C ARG A 155 -7.02 8.53 -6.10
N SER A 156 -7.16 9.78 -5.70
CA SER A 156 -7.49 10.16 -4.31
C SER A 156 -8.99 10.09 -4.06
N VAL A 157 -9.36 9.82 -2.82
CA VAL A 157 -10.74 9.87 -2.33
C VAL A 157 -11.10 11.29 -1.91
#